data_435df667312f8269ec0b5b5005bea0e7
#
_entry.id   435df667312f8269ec0b5b5005bea0e7
#
_cell.length_a   1.000
_cell.length_b   1.000
_cell.length_c   1.000
_cell.angle_alpha   90.00
_cell.angle_beta   90.00
_cell.angle_gamma   90.00
#
_symmetry.space_group_name_H-M   'P 1'
#
loop_
_entity.id
_entity.type
_entity.pdbx_description
1 polymer ?
#
loop_
_entity_poly.entity_id
_entity_poly.type
_entity_poly.pdbx_seq_one_letter_code
_entity_poly.pdbx_strand_id
1 'polypeptide(L)'
;EKKDKYVKSKQVDNFRQILASMQYDVRALLIKLADRLHNMRTLSSMRPDKQMKIAGETDYFYAPLANRLGLYHVKTELENLSFQYRCPREYALLEKLLAEEFESQQPAIKAFTSKIERLLNEGGIIARTEVRYRKPYSIWMKMHGIGCDFAHVDTKYYIRVIYQNQEPWSEKDTSLRIYSILTDAFKERPGSVSNYIDAPKENGYQSFQVRLLNDRGKWEELHISSERMIRNGRLGCAAERTD
;
A
#
# COMPACT_ATOMS: atom_id res chain seq x y z
N GLU A 1 24.89 -17.19 -20.43
CA GLU A 1 25.67 -16.03 -19.94
C GLU A 1 25.70 -14.84 -20.91
N LYS A 2 26.03 -15.04 -22.21
CA LYS A 2 26.02 -13.93 -23.19
C LYS A 2 24.61 -13.42 -23.50
N LYS A 3 23.59 -14.26 -23.52
CA LYS A 3 22.19 -13.90 -23.78
C LYS A 3 21.60 -13.10 -22.62
N ASP A 4 21.92 -13.45 -21.37
CA ASP A 4 21.48 -12.74 -20.17
C ASP A 4 22.12 -11.36 -20.02
N LYS A 5 23.40 -11.24 -20.38
CA LYS A 5 24.11 -9.95 -20.41
C LYS A 5 23.54 -8.98 -21.45
N TYR A 6 23.15 -9.49 -22.61
CA TYR A 6 22.55 -8.67 -23.68
C TYR A 6 21.14 -8.20 -23.34
N VAL A 7 20.33 -9.05 -22.71
CA VAL A 7 18.99 -8.70 -22.22
C VAL A 7 19.06 -7.66 -21.11
N LYS A 8 19.98 -7.80 -20.15
CA LYS A 8 20.24 -6.80 -19.11
C LYS A 8 20.68 -5.44 -19.69
N SER A 9 21.53 -5.43 -20.70
CA SER A 9 22.00 -4.21 -21.34
C SER A 9 20.86 -3.43 -22.03
N LYS A 10 20.02 -4.09 -22.82
CA LYS A 10 18.85 -3.47 -23.46
C LYS A 10 17.83 -2.96 -22.46
N GLN A 11 17.63 -3.66 -21.35
CA GLN A 11 16.72 -3.21 -20.29
C GLN A 11 17.24 -1.96 -19.59
N VAL A 12 18.54 -1.87 -19.35
CA VAL A 12 19.17 -0.67 -18.78
C VAL A 12 19.07 0.53 -19.72
N ASP A 13 19.23 0.33 -21.03
CA ASP A 13 19.13 1.41 -22.00
C ASP A 13 17.69 1.91 -22.17
N ASN A 14 16.70 1.01 -22.18
CA ASN A 14 15.28 1.39 -22.14
C ASN A 14 14.95 2.15 -20.83
N PHE A 15 15.53 1.75 -19.72
CA PHE A 15 15.38 2.42 -18.43
C PHE A 15 15.92 3.86 -18.48
N ARG A 16 17.13 4.03 -19.02
CA ARG A 16 17.75 5.37 -19.20
C ARG A 16 16.93 6.26 -20.12
N GLN A 17 16.40 5.74 -21.22
CA GLN A 17 15.56 6.50 -22.14
C GLN A 17 14.25 6.95 -21.51
N ILE A 18 13.64 6.10 -20.68
CA ILE A 18 12.41 6.46 -19.98
C ILE A 18 12.73 7.46 -18.86
N LEU A 19 13.82 7.29 -18.11
CA LEU A 19 14.27 8.29 -17.13
C LEU A 19 14.62 9.64 -17.80
N ALA A 20 15.23 9.63 -18.97
CA ALA A 20 15.48 10.85 -19.74
C ALA A 20 14.18 11.52 -20.20
N SER A 21 13.15 10.73 -20.55
CA SER A 21 11.82 11.28 -20.87
C SER A 21 11.07 11.81 -19.64
N MET A 22 11.45 11.40 -18.42
CA MET A 22 10.91 11.95 -17.17
C MET A 22 11.20 13.44 -16.98
N GLN A 23 12.30 13.92 -17.52
CA GLN A 23 12.66 15.36 -17.44
C GLN A 23 11.72 16.24 -18.25
N TYR A 24 10.96 15.68 -19.20
CA TYR A 24 10.22 16.44 -20.20
C TYR A 24 8.69 16.37 -20.05
N ASP A 25 8.09 15.25 -19.62
CA ASP A 25 6.62 15.19 -19.44
C ASP A 25 6.15 14.02 -18.56
N VAL A 26 5.70 14.34 -17.35
CA VAL A 26 5.09 13.38 -16.41
C VAL A 26 3.85 12.68 -17.02
N ARG A 27 3.10 13.35 -17.89
CA ARG A 27 1.91 12.78 -18.55
C ARG A 27 2.25 11.57 -19.41
N ALA A 28 3.39 11.61 -20.12
CA ALA A 28 3.84 10.49 -20.93
C ALA A 28 4.12 9.23 -20.09
N LEU A 29 4.62 9.42 -18.86
CA LEU A 29 4.87 8.34 -17.92
C LEU A 29 3.57 7.74 -17.36
N LEU A 30 2.59 8.60 -17.05
CA LEU A 30 1.28 8.16 -16.61
C LEU A 30 0.60 7.32 -17.67
N ILE A 31 0.68 7.70 -18.95
CA ILE A 31 0.16 6.93 -20.07
C ILE A 31 0.88 5.57 -20.19
N LYS A 32 2.21 5.55 -20.08
CA LYS A 32 2.99 4.29 -20.14
C LYS A 32 2.67 3.37 -18.97
N LEU A 33 2.45 3.91 -17.76
CA LEU A 33 2.03 3.11 -16.61
C LEU A 33 0.61 2.55 -16.79
N ALA A 34 -0.30 3.35 -17.32
CA ALA A 34 -1.67 2.91 -17.62
C ALA A 34 -1.68 1.80 -18.68
N ASP A 35 -0.88 1.94 -19.75
CA ASP A 35 -0.70 0.91 -20.77
C ASP A 35 -0.12 -0.37 -20.18
N ARG A 36 0.94 -0.26 -19.36
CA ARG A 36 1.54 -1.42 -18.69
C ARG A 36 0.56 -2.11 -17.76
N LEU A 37 -0.23 -1.36 -17.01
CA LEU A 37 -1.25 -1.91 -16.11
C LEU A 37 -2.32 -2.68 -16.90
N HIS A 38 -2.78 -2.12 -18.01
CA HIS A 38 -3.72 -2.79 -18.91
C HIS A 38 -3.11 -4.09 -19.47
N ASN A 39 -1.87 -4.04 -19.95
CA ASN A 39 -1.15 -5.21 -20.45
C ASN A 39 -0.99 -6.30 -19.40
N MET A 40 -0.70 -5.92 -18.16
CA MET A 40 -0.59 -6.88 -17.05
C MET A 40 -1.94 -7.54 -16.69
N ARG A 41 -3.03 -6.78 -16.73
CA ARG A 41 -4.39 -7.30 -16.48
C ARG A 41 -4.86 -8.28 -17.56
N THR A 42 -4.35 -8.15 -18.78
CA THR A 42 -4.70 -8.99 -19.95
C THR A 42 -3.58 -9.98 -20.35
N LEU A 43 -2.57 -10.14 -19.49
CA LEU A 43 -1.35 -10.89 -19.81
C LEU A 43 -1.61 -12.39 -20.08
N SER A 44 -2.68 -12.94 -19.52
CA SER A 44 -3.09 -14.34 -19.73
C SER A 44 -3.34 -14.70 -21.19
N SER A 45 -3.69 -13.74 -22.04
CA SER A 45 -3.90 -13.93 -23.47
C SER A 45 -2.62 -14.06 -24.29
N MET A 46 -1.47 -13.78 -23.69
CA MET A 46 -0.17 -13.81 -24.36
C MET A 46 0.54 -15.16 -24.21
N ARG A 47 1.51 -15.43 -25.08
CA ARG A 47 2.36 -16.62 -24.99
C ARG A 47 3.20 -16.60 -23.70
N PRO A 48 3.49 -17.79 -23.08
CA PRO A 48 4.20 -17.89 -21.82
C PRO A 48 5.59 -17.19 -21.80
N ASP A 49 6.33 -17.25 -22.91
CA ASP A 49 7.62 -16.57 -23.03
C ASP A 49 7.50 -15.04 -22.92
N LYS A 50 6.44 -14.48 -23.54
CA LYS A 50 6.14 -13.05 -23.44
C LYS A 50 5.60 -12.68 -22.05
N GLN A 51 4.76 -13.53 -21.47
CA GLN A 51 4.23 -13.33 -20.12
C GLN A 51 5.38 -13.14 -19.11
N MET A 52 6.35 -14.02 -19.11
CA MET A 52 7.49 -13.97 -18.19
C MET A 52 8.34 -12.72 -18.40
N LYS A 53 8.59 -12.34 -19.65
CA LYS A 53 9.35 -11.14 -19.99
C LYS A 53 8.64 -9.89 -19.51
N ILE A 54 7.36 -9.73 -19.83
CA ILE A 54 6.57 -8.55 -19.47
C ILE A 54 6.41 -8.45 -17.94
N ALA A 55 6.17 -9.58 -17.26
CA ALA A 55 6.12 -9.64 -15.80
C ALA A 55 7.44 -9.21 -15.15
N GLY A 56 8.58 -9.69 -15.67
CA GLY A 56 9.91 -9.31 -15.19
C GLY A 56 10.21 -7.82 -15.37
N GLU A 57 9.91 -7.26 -16.55
CA GLU A 57 10.05 -5.82 -16.81
C GLU A 57 9.17 -4.98 -15.89
N THR A 58 7.97 -5.47 -15.59
CA THR A 58 7.02 -4.79 -14.70
C THR A 58 7.56 -4.70 -13.28
N ASP A 59 8.11 -5.78 -12.75
CA ASP A 59 8.69 -5.81 -11.41
C ASP A 59 9.93 -4.93 -11.28
N TYR A 60 10.82 -5.04 -12.26
CA TYR A 60 12.11 -4.35 -12.22
C TYR A 60 12.01 -2.85 -12.51
N PHE A 61 11.04 -2.44 -13.32
CA PHE A 61 11.00 -1.07 -13.84
C PHE A 61 9.70 -0.33 -13.54
N TYR A 62 8.55 -0.86 -13.96
CA TYR A 62 7.29 -0.10 -13.91
C TYR A 62 6.71 0.04 -12.50
N ALA A 63 6.84 -0.98 -11.66
CA ALA A 63 6.41 -0.88 -10.27
C ALA A 63 7.27 0.11 -9.46
N PRO A 64 8.61 0.12 -9.55
CA PRO A 64 9.43 1.17 -8.97
C PRO A 64 9.14 2.58 -9.51
N LEU A 65 8.83 2.71 -10.80
CA LEU A 65 8.43 3.98 -11.39
C LEU A 65 7.11 4.48 -10.79
N ALA A 66 6.10 3.62 -10.70
CA ALA A 66 4.83 3.96 -10.05
C ALA A 66 5.02 4.39 -8.59
N ASN A 67 5.93 3.75 -7.86
CA ASN A 67 6.30 4.14 -6.50
C ASN A 67 6.88 5.56 -6.44
N ARG A 68 7.80 5.89 -7.33
CA ARG A 68 8.40 7.24 -7.41
C ARG A 68 7.38 8.34 -7.72
N LEU A 69 6.37 8.02 -8.52
CA LEU A 69 5.29 8.94 -8.86
C LEU A 69 4.18 9.00 -7.79
N GLY A 70 4.33 8.30 -6.67
CA GLY A 70 3.34 8.26 -5.60
C GLY A 70 2.07 7.48 -5.93
N LEU A 71 2.06 6.71 -7.02
CA LEU A 71 0.92 5.93 -7.50
C LEU A 71 0.88 4.54 -6.82
N TYR A 72 0.61 4.51 -5.54
CA TYR A 72 0.69 3.27 -4.74
C TYR A 72 -0.25 2.17 -5.18
N HIS A 73 -1.46 2.51 -5.62
CA HIS A 73 -2.39 1.52 -6.12
C HIS A 73 -1.85 0.83 -7.36
N VAL A 74 -1.32 1.62 -8.30
CA VAL A 74 -0.70 1.11 -9.53
C VAL A 74 0.53 0.27 -9.19
N LYS A 75 1.42 0.77 -8.32
CA LYS A 75 2.58 0.02 -7.83
C LYS A 75 2.19 -1.34 -7.27
N THR A 76 1.28 -1.36 -6.32
CA THR A 76 0.88 -2.58 -5.61
C THR A 76 0.22 -3.58 -6.56
N GLU A 77 -0.61 -3.12 -7.49
CA GLU A 77 -1.24 -3.98 -8.49
C GLU A 77 -0.22 -4.54 -9.47
N LEU A 78 0.71 -3.72 -9.97
CA LEU A 78 1.77 -4.17 -10.87
C LEU A 78 2.69 -5.21 -10.21
N GLU A 79 3.12 -4.98 -8.98
CA GLU A 79 3.94 -5.92 -8.22
C GLU A 79 3.22 -7.26 -8.02
N ASN A 80 1.96 -7.22 -7.62
CA ASN A 80 1.19 -8.42 -7.35
C ASN A 80 0.88 -9.23 -8.62
N LEU A 81 0.49 -8.57 -9.72
CA LEU A 81 0.28 -9.20 -11.01
C LEU A 81 1.59 -9.80 -11.55
N SER A 82 2.70 -9.08 -11.45
CA SER A 82 4.01 -9.61 -11.82
C SER A 82 4.38 -10.86 -11.02
N PHE A 83 4.18 -10.84 -9.72
CA PHE A 83 4.43 -11.96 -8.83
C PHE A 83 3.58 -13.19 -9.19
N GLN A 84 2.31 -12.98 -9.52
CA GLN A 84 1.41 -14.04 -9.95
C GLN A 84 1.94 -14.83 -11.16
N TYR A 85 2.56 -14.15 -12.13
CA TYR A 85 3.12 -14.81 -13.32
C TYR A 85 4.51 -15.39 -13.09
N ARG A 86 5.34 -14.73 -12.26
CA ARG A 86 6.72 -15.18 -12.01
C ARG A 86 6.81 -16.30 -10.97
N CYS A 87 5.93 -16.28 -9.98
CA CYS A 87 5.90 -17.22 -8.85
C CYS A 87 4.45 -17.70 -8.59
N PRO A 88 3.84 -18.43 -9.53
CA PRO A 88 2.40 -18.75 -9.46
C PRO A 88 2.04 -19.67 -8.29
N ARG A 89 2.94 -20.58 -7.88
CA ARG A 89 2.70 -21.49 -6.75
C ARG A 89 2.68 -20.73 -5.42
N GLU A 90 3.67 -19.90 -5.20
CA GLU A 90 3.81 -19.05 -4.01
C GLU A 90 2.66 -18.05 -3.92
N TYR A 91 2.29 -17.45 -5.05
CA TYR A 91 1.16 -16.56 -5.15
C TYR A 91 -0.14 -17.25 -4.71
N ALA A 92 -0.48 -18.39 -5.31
CA ALA A 92 -1.71 -19.12 -5.01
C ALA A 92 -1.77 -19.59 -3.55
N LEU A 93 -0.63 -20.04 -2.99
CA LEU A 93 -0.55 -20.42 -1.59
C LEU A 93 -0.83 -19.23 -0.66
N LEU A 94 -0.18 -18.10 -0.89
CA LEU A 94 -0.36 -16.91 -0.07
C LEU A 94 -1.76 -16.30 -0.20
N GLU A 95 -2.34 -16.32 -1.40
CA GLU A 95 -3.72 -15.90 -1.63
C GLU A 95 -4.72 -16.73 -0.80
N LYS A 96 -4.54 -18.05 -0.80
CA LYS A 96 -5.35 -18.97 0.01
C LYS A 96 -5.19 -18.70 1.52
N LEU A 97 -3.96 -18.61 2.01
CA LEU A 97 -3.67 -18.37 3.43
C LEU A 97 -4.21 -17.02 3.90
N LEU A 98 -4.11 -15.97 3.08
CA LEU A 98 -4.70 -14.66 3.38
C LEU A 98 -6.22 -14.70 3.44
N ALA A 99 -6.88 -15.44 2.55
CA ALA A 99 -8.32 -15.60 2.55
C ALA A 99 -8.81 -16.34 3.81
N GLU A 100 -8.15 -17.43 4.18
CA GLU A 100 -8.46 -18.20 5.41
C GLU A 100 -8.27 -17.35 6.67
N GLU A 101 -7.19 -16.56 6.73
CA GLU A 101 -6.96 -15.65 7.86
C GLU A 101 -8.01 -14.54 7.89
N PHE A 102 -8.36 -13.96 6.74
CA PHE A 102 -9.39 -12.94 6.65
C PHE A 102 -10.72 -13.43 7.26
N GLU A 103 -11.19 -14.61 6.87
CA GLU A 103 -12.42 -15.18 7.38
C GLU A 103 -12.35 -15.41 8.89
N SER A 104 -11.25 -15.94 9.41
CA SER A 104 -11.08 -16.24 10.83
C SER A 104 -10.98 -14.98 11.71
N GLN A 105 -10.37 -13.90 11.20
CA GLN A 105 -10.15 -12.66 11.94
C GLN A 105 -11.30 -11.65 11.81
N GLN A 106 -12.15 -11.78 10.81
CA GLN A 106 -13.18 -10.80 10.48
C GLN A 106 -14.09 -10.41 11.65
N PRO A 107 -14.62 -11.34 12.47
CA PRO A 107 -15.46 -10.96 13.61
C PRO A 107 -14.74 -10.08 14.64
N ALA A 108 -13.46 -10.40 14.92
CA ALA A 108 -12.65 -9.65 15.88
C ALA A 108 -12.31 -8.25 15.34
N ILE A 109 -11.94 -8.16 14.06
CA ILE A 109 -11.64 -6.89 13.40
C ILE A 109 -12.88 -6.01 13.36
N LYS A 110 -14.05 -6.58 13.04
CA LYS A 110 -15.31 -5.83 13.02
C LYS A 110 -15.68 -5.27 14.39
N ALA A 111 -15.52 -6.07 15.45
CA ALA A 111 -15.77 -5.61 16.82
C ALA A 111 -14.82 -4.44 17.18
N PHE A 112 -13.54 -4.56 16.87
CA PHE A 112 -12.54 -3.53 17.14
C PHE A 112 -12.79 -2.25 16.35
N THR A 113 -13.07 -2.32 15.05
CA THR A 113 -13.36 -1.16 14.21
C THR A 113 -14.65 -0.46 14.60
N SER A 114 -15.71 -1.20 14.95
CA SER A 114 -16.96 -0.61 15.45
C SER A 114 -16.77 0.14 16.77
N LYS A 115 -15.91 -0.38 17.66
CA LYS A 115 -15.56 0.30 18.90
C LYS A 115 -14.78 1.60 18.64
N ILE A 116 -13.86 1.59 17.69
CA ILE A 116 -13.13 2.81 17.26
C ILE A 116 -14.11 3.86 16.73
N GLU A 117 -14.98 3.51 15.78
CA GLU A 117 -15.94 4.45 15.19
C GLU A 117 -16.88 5.04 16.24
N ARG A 118 -17.35 4.24 17.18
CA ARG A 118 -18.16 4.70 18.29
C ARG A 118 -17.43 5.70 19.18
N LEU A 119 -16.22 5.38 19.62
CA LEU A 119 -15.41 6.27 20.48
C LEU A 119 -15.12 7.61 19.80
N LEU A 120 -14.83 7.59 18.51
CA LEU A 120 -14.57 8.81 17.74
C LEU A 120 -15.84 9.66 17.59
N ASN A 121 -16.98 9.01 17.31
CA ASN A 121 -18.26 9.70 17.23
C ASN A 121 -18.67 10.32 18.56
N GLU A 122 -18.48 9.63 19.68
CA GLU A 122 -18.67 10.16 21.04
C GLU A 122 -17.75 11.35 21.32
N GLY A 123 -16.55 11.37 20.76
CA GLY A 123 -15.60 12.48 20.79
C GLY A 123 -15.90 13.62 19.79
N GLY A 124 -17.02 13.55 19.05
CA GLY A 124 -17.42 14.54 18.06
C GLY A 124 -16.63 14.49 16.75
N ILE A 125 -15.98 13.38 16.45
CA ILE A 125 -15.20 13.20 15.22
C ILE A 125 -15.94 12.23 14.29
N ILE A 126 -16.27 12.72 13.09
CA ILE A 126 -16.86 11.88 12.04
C ILE A 126 -15.75 11.12 11.35
N ALA A 127 -15.71 9.80 11.56
CA ALA A 127 -14.72 8.93 10.96
C ALA A 127 -15.36 7.59 10.57
N ARG A 128 -14.74 6.94 9.57
CA ARG A 128 -15.04 5.56 9.16
C ARG A 128 -13.77 4.75 9.15
N THR A 129 -13.91 3.46 9.23
CA THR A 129 -12.79 2.51 9.16
C THR A 129 -12.82 1.69 7.88
N GLU A 130 -11.65 1.37 7.37
CA GLU A 130 -11.45 0.44 6.25
C GLU A 130 -10.33 -0.53 6.59
N VAL A 131 -10.61 -1.83 6.48
CA VAL A 131 -9.56 -2.86 6.63
C VAL A 131 -8.88 -3.10 5.30
N ARG A 132 -7.55 -3.04 5.29
CA ARG A 132 -6.74 -3.20 4.09
C ARG A 132 -5.76 -4.36 4.26
N TYR A 133 -6.07 -5.47 3.64
CA TYR A 133 -5.16 -6.61 3.56
C TYR A 133 -4.03 -6.33 2.58
N ARG A 134 -2.84 -6.71 2.99
CA ARG A 134 -1.67 -6.65 2.11
C ARG A 134 -1.79 -7.71 1.04
N LYS A 135 -1.25 -7.44 -0.13
CA LYS A 135 -1.29 -8.37 -1.27
C LYS A 135 -0.25 -9.49 -1.08
N PRO A 136 -0.43 -10.66 -1.72
CA PRO A 136 0.49 -11.79 -1.64
C PRO A 136 1.96 -11.41 -1.84
N TYR A 137 2.29 -10.60 -2.84
CA TYR A 137 3.67 -10.14 -3.05
C TYR A 137 4.26 -9.39 -1.84
N SER A 138 3.46 -8.51 -1.23
CA SER A 138 3.91 -7.75 -0.05
C SER A 138 4.18 -8.66 1.16
N ILE A 139 3.38 -9.70 1.33
CA ILE A 139 3.58 -10.71 2.38
C ILE A 139 4.84 -11.53 2.07
N TRP A 140 4.99 -11.99 0.83
CA TRP A 140 6.16 -12.72 0.38
C TRP A 140 7.47 -11.96 0.63
N MET A 141 7.50 -10.66 0.29
CA MET A 141 8.64 -9.80 0.56
C MET A 141 8.96 -9.66 2.05
N LYS A 142 7.94 -9.55 2.90
CA LYS A 142 8.12 -9.51 4.36
C LYS A 142 8.68 -10.82 4.91
N MET A 143 8.13 -11.97 4.48
CA MET A 143 8.61 -13.28 4.89
C MET A 143 10.10 -13.46 4.57
N HIS A 144 10.52 -13.08 3.36
CA HIS A 144 11.92 -13.20 2.94
C HIS A 144 12.83 -12.17 3.59
N GLY A 145 12.35 -10.93 3.80
CA GLY A 145 13.11 -9.86 4.43
C GLY A 145 13.40 -10.09 5.92
N ILE A 146 12.46 -10.73 6.63
CA ILE A 146 12.59 -11.04 8.06
C ILE A 146 13.08 -12.46 8.28
N GLY A 147 12.93 -13.36 7.28
CA GLY A 147 13.25 -14.78 7.41
C GLY A 147 12.24 -15.54 8.26
N CYS A 148 10.96 -15.25 8.11
CA CYS A 148 9.88 -15.91 8.86
C CYS A 148 8.85 -16.56 7.93
N ASP A 149 8.04 -17.45 8.48
CA ASP A 149 6.88 -18.03 7.80
C ASP A 149 5.66 -17.10 7.82
N PHE A 150 4.60 -17.47 7.12
CA PHE A 150 3.37 -16.70 7.02
C PHE A 150 2.73 -16.43 8.39
N ALA A 151 2.75 -17.39 9.31
CA ALA A 151 2.13 -17.27 10.63
C ALA A 151 2.79 -16.16 11.47
N HIS A 152 4.09 -15.95 11.30
CA HIS A 152 4.89 -14.98 12.05
C HIS A 152 5.01 -13.60 11.39
N VAL A 153 4.33 -13.36 10.28
CA VAL A 153 4.24 -12.01 9.71
C VAL A 153 3.31 -11.15 10.57
N ASP A 154 3.87 -10.16 11.24
CA ASP A 154 3.15 -9.30 12.21
C ASP A 154 2.00 -8.50 11.61
N THR A 155 2.16 -8.01 10.38
CA THR A 155 1.25 -7.04 9.77
C THR A 155 0.78 -7.52 8.41
N LYS A 156 -0.24 -8.39 8.41
CA LYS A 156 -0.88 -8.87 7.17
C LYS A 156 -1.96 -7.95 6.66
N TYR A 157 -2.48 -7.10 7.52
CA TYR A 157 -3.44 -6.04 7.21
C TYR A 157 -3.18 -4.82 8.10
N TYR A 158 -3.81 -3.72 7.77
CA TYR A 158 -3.89 -2.54 8.61
C TYR A 158 -5.29 -1.93 8.52
N ILE A 159 -5.64 -1.15 9.52
CA ILE A 159 -6.92 -0.47 9.61
C ILE A 159 -6.72 1.00 9.31
N ARG A 160 -7.35 1.50 8.26
CA ARG A 160 -7.46 2.93 8.00
C ARG A 160 -8.56 3.51 8.85
N VAL A 161 -8.24 4.59 9.57
CA VAL A 161 -9.21 5.46 10.21
C VAL A 161 -9.27 6.73 9.38
N ILE A 162 -10.36 6.91 8.64
CA ILE A 162 -10.51 8.02 7.69
C ILE A 162 -11.51 8.99 8.28
N TYR A 163 -11.05 10.20 8.57
CA TYR A 163 -11.87 11.23 9.18
C TYR A 163 -12.18 12.40 8.22
N GLN A 164 -13.30 13.04 8.46
CA GLN A 164 -13.64 14.31 7.85
C GLN A 164 -13.06 15.42 8.72
N ASN A 165 -12.17 16.24 8.14
CA ASN A 165 -11.64 17.37 8.87
C ASN A 165 -12.71 18.46 8.98
N GLN A 166 -12.87 19.03 10.17
CA GLN A 166 -13.84 20.07 10.47
C GLN A 166 -13.13 21.28 11.08
N GLU A 167 -13.43 22.45 10.53
CA GLU A 167 -12.94 23.69 11.11
C GLU A 167 -13.46 23.88 12.56
N PRO A 168 -12.68 24.51 13.45
CA PRO A 168 -11.42 25.22 13.18
C PRO A 168 -10.15 24.34 13.26
N TRP A 169 -10.27 23.02 13.37
CA TRP A 169 -9.15 22.11 13.62
C TRP A 169 -8.32 21.87 12.35
N SER A 170 -6.99 21.92 12.48
CA SER A 170 -6.12 21.43 11.44
C SER A 170 -6.20 19.89 11.33
N GLU A 171 -5.78 19.34 10.19
CA GLU A 171 -5.70 17.88 10.03
C GLU A 171 -4.74 17.24 11.03
N LYS A 172 -3.67 17.94 11.39
CA LYS A 172 -2.75 17.49 12.44
C LYS A 172 -3.46 17.44 13.80
N ASP A 173 -4.16 18.51 14.19
CA ASP A 173 -4.86 18.55 15.46
C ASP A 173 -5.93 17.47 15.56
N THR A 174 -6.69 17.26 14.49
CA THR A 174 -7.69 16.18 14.43
C THR A 174 -7.05 14.81 14.55
N SER A 175 -5.94 14.56 13.86
CA SER A 175 -5.20 13.29 13.98
C SER A 175 -4.67 13.03 15.40
N LEU A 176 -4.16 14.07 16.07
CA LEU A 176 -3.70 13.98 17.46
C LEU A 176 -4.86 13.78 18.44
N ARG A 177 -6.01 14.39 18.21
CA ARG A 177 -7.24 14.14 19.01
C ARG A 177 -7.70 12.69 18.84
N ILE A 178 -7.72 12.17 17.63
CA ILE A 178 -8.05 10.76 17.37
C ILE A 178 -7.08 9.85 18.12
N TYR A 179 -5.79 10.11 18.00
CA TYR A 179 -4.75 9.37 18.73
C TYR A 179 -4.99 9.40 20.25
N SER A 180 -5.28 10.57 20.83
CA SER A 180 -5.57 10.71 22.25
C SER A 180 -6.79 9.88 22.68
N ILE A 181 -7.92 9.99 21.96
CA ILE A 181 -9.14 9.23 22.26
C ILE A 181 -8.89 7.73 22.21
N LEU A 182 -8.15 7.26 21.21
CA LEU A 182 -7.88 5.84 21.04
C LEU A 182 -6.89 5.31 22.07
N THR A 183 -5.89 6.07 22.48
CA THR A 183 -4.90 5.66 23.49
C THR A 183 -5.44 5.73 24.92
N ASP A 184 -6.51 6.47 25.15
CA ASP A 184 -7.25 6.40 26.43
C ASP A 184 -8.04 5.06 26.55
N ALA A 185 -8.45 4.49 25.44
CA ALA A 185 -9.27 3.26 25.41
C ALA A 185 -8.43 1.99 25.16
N PHE A 186 -7.33 2.09 24.44
CA PHE A 186 -6.50 0.96 24.01
C PHE A 186 -5.03 1.20 24.38
N LYS A 187 -4.35 0.13 24.79
CA LYS A 187 -2.92 0.19 25.04
C LYS A 187 -2.14 0.40 23.75
N GLU A 188 -1.26 1.40 23.74
CA GLU A 188 -0.31 1.63 22.66
C GLU A 188 0.91 0.73 22.75
N ARG A 189 1.39 0.24 21.59
CA ARG A 189 2.70 -0.43 21.52
C ARG A 189 3.81 0.62 21.56
N PRO A 190 4.74 0.56 22.53
CA PRO A 190 5.82 1.53 22.62
C PRO A 190 6.63 1.62 21.33
N GLY A 191 6.92 2.85 20.90
CA GLY A 191 7.71 3.11 19.70
C GLY A 191 7.00 2.81 18.36
N SER A 192 5.68 2.60 18.36
CA SER A 192 4.93 2.30 17.14
C SER A 192 4.40 3.54 16.40
N VAL A 193 4.48 4.71 17.01
CA VAL A 193 3.99 5.96 16.43
C VAL A 193 4.90 6.41 15.29
N SER A 194 4.29 6.76 14.15
CA SER A 194 4.94 7.38 13.01
C SER A 194 4.08 8.50 12.48
N ASN A 195 4.59 9.73 12.49
CA ASN A 195 3.89 10.91 11.99
C ASN A 195 4.37 11.26 10.58
N TYR A 196 3.59 10.87 9.58
CA TYR A 196 3.79 11.22 8.17
C TYR A 196 2.87 12.36 7.71
N ILE A 197 2.25 13.09 8.64
CA ILE A 197 1.45 14.29 8.33
C ILE A 197 2.39 15.48 8.19
N ASP A 198 3.26 15.69 9.18
CA ASP A 198 4.25 16.78 9.20
C ASP A 198 5.45 16.50 8.29
N ALA A 199 5.83 15.22 8.17
CA ALA A 199 6.92 14.76 7.33
C ALA A 199 6.41 13.68 6.35
N PRO A 200 5.71 14.07 5.27
CA PRO A 200 5.23 13.14 4.27
C PRO A 200 6.38 12.28 3.72
N LYS A 201 6.07 11.05 3.33
CA LYS A 201 7.05 10.23 2.61
C LYS A 201 7.40 10.91 1.28
N GLU A 202 8.57 10.60 0.72
CA GLU A 202 9.08 11.16 -0.55
C GLU A 202 8.05 11.19 -1.70
N ASN A 203 7.05 10.37 -1.62
CA ASN A 203 5.97 10.18 -2.59
C ASN A 203 4.65 10.86 -2.17
N GLY A 204 4.67 11.77 -1.20
CA GLY A 204 3.51 12.53 -0.75
C GLY A 204 2.52 11.77 0.14
N TYR A 205 2.82 10.51 0.53
CA TYR A 205 1.94 9.76 1.43
C TYR A 205 1.90 10.38 2.82
N GLN A 206 0.68 10.69 3.29
CA GLN A 206 0.42 11.27 4.61
C GLN A 206 -0.47 10.35 5.44
N SER A 207 -0.06 10.08 6.67
CA SER A 207 -0.86 9.40 7.69
C SER A 207 -0.20 9.54 9.05
N PHE A 208 -1.00 9.41 10.10
CA PHE A 208 -0.51 9.18 11.46
C PHE A 208 -0.69 7.70 11.78
N GLN A 209 0.39 6.99 12.07
CA GLN A 209 0.37 5.54 12.28
C GLN A 209 0.64 5.20 13.74
N VAL A 210 -0.08 4.21 14.25
CA VAL A 210 0.08 3.69 15.62
C VAL A 210 -0.35 2.22 15.67
N ARG A 211 0.20 1.45 16.61
CA ARG A 211 -0.27 0.09 16.90
C ARG A 211 -0.94 0.07 18.27
N LEU A 212 -2.17 -0.42 18.30
CA LEU A 212 -3.01 -0.52 19.48
C LEU A 212 -3.36 -1.98 19.79
N LEU A 213 -3.42 -2.31 21.07
CA LEU A 213 -3.77 -3.65 21.52
C LEU A 213 -5.30 -3.81 21.51
N ASN A 214 -5.81 -4.80 20.78
CA ASN A 214 -7.23 -5.13 20.81
C ASN A 214 -7.60 -5.97 22.06
N ASP A 215 -8.90 -6.20 22.26
CA ASP A 215 -9.43 -6.93 23.43
C ASP A 215 -9.00 -8.43 23.46
N ARG A 216 -8.42 -8.94 22.37
CA ARG A 216 -7.89 -10.31 22.27
C ARG A 216 -6.37 -10.40 22.45
N GLY A 217 -5.72 -9.30 22.82
CA GLY A 217 -4.28 -9.24 23.02
C GLY A 217 -3.45 -9.20 21.74
N LYS A 218 -4.05 -8.84 20.60
CA LYS A 218 -3.38 -8.68 19.31
C LYS A 218 -3.09 -7.20 19.03
N TRP A 219 -1.89 -6.91 18.50
CA TRP A 219 -1.52 -5.59 18.04
C TRP A 219 -2.13 -5.31 16.66
N GLU A 220 -2.96 -4.27 16.62
CA GLU A 220 -3.59 -3.78 15.38
C GLU A 220 -2.86 -2.53 14.89
N GLU A 221 -2.47 -2.51 13.61
CA GLU A 221 -1.84 -1.35 12.97
C GLU A 221 -2.91 -0.42 12.42
N LEU A 222 -2.92 0.83 12.90
CA LEU A 222 -3.85 1.87 12.47
C LEU A 222 -3.13 2.93 11.64
N HIS A 223 -3.76 3.35 10.55
CA HIS A 223 -3.34 4.48 9.72
C HIS A 223 -4.45 5.53 9.75
N ILE A 224 -4.20 6.62 10.45
CA ILE A 224 -5.13 7.73 10.64
C ILE A 224 -4.85 8.78 9.57
N SER A 225 -5.85 9.10 8.75
CA SER A 225 -5.74 10.05 7.64
C SER A 225 -7.04 10.77 7.41
N SER A 226 -6.97 12.01 6.92
CA SER A 226 -8.15 12.72 6.43
C SER A 226 -8.61 12.18 5.07
N GLU A 227 -9.84 12.49 4.68
CA GLU A 227 -10.34 12.16 3.34
C GLU A 227 -9.49 12.82 2.23
N ARG A 228 -9.00 14.05 2.47
CA ARG A 228 -8.09 14.74 1.56
C ARG A 228 -6.78 13.96 1.38
N MET A 229 -6.16 13.52 2.47
CA MET A 229 -4.91 12.75 2.43
C MET A 229 -5.08 11.43 1.66
N ILE A 230 -6.20 10.74 1.84
CA ILE A 230 -6.53 9.51 1.11
C ILE A 230 -6.71 9.80 -0.38
N ARG A 231 -7.39 10.88 -0.74
CA ARG A 231 -7.60 11.31 -2.13
C ARG A 231 -6.26 11.64 -2.80
N ASN A 232 -5.43 12.45 -2.15
CA ASN A 232 -4.11 12.82 -2.66
C ASN A 232 -3.20 11.60 -2.82
N GLY A 233 -3.22 10.68 -1.87
CA GLY A 233 -2.48 9.41 -1.96
C GLY A 233 -2.92 8.51 -3.13
N ARG A 234 -4.16 8.63 -3.61
CA ARG A 234 -4.63 7.94 -4.83
C ARG A 234 -4.17 8.62 -6.11
N LEU A 235 -4.12 9.93 -6.11
CA LEU A 235 -3.75 10.74 -7.27
C LEU A 235 -2.22 10.83 -7.45
N GLY A 236 -1.46 10.61 -6.37
CA GLY A 236 0.01 10.70 -6.39
C GLY A 236 0.48 12.05 -6.93
N CYS A 237 1.44 12.03 -7.85
CA CYS A 237 2.00 13.22 -8.48
C CYS A 237 0.99 14.07 -9.29
N ALA A 238 -0.20 13.55 -9.59
CA ALA A 238 -1.26 14.31 -10.25
C ALA A 238 -2.02 15.23 -9.29
N ALA A 239 -1.93 14.99 -7.96
CA ALA A 239 -2.60 15.82 -6.95
C ALA A 239 -2.01 17.24 -6.85
N GLU A 240 -0.71 17.39 -7.14
CA GLU A 240 0.00 18.68 -7.00
C GLU A 240 -0.37 19.72 -8.08
N ARG A 241 -1.20 19.34 -9.06
CA ARG A 241 -1.54 20.20 -10.20
C ARG A 241 -2.99 20.70 -10.21
N THR A 242 -3.71 20.51 -9.12
CA THR A 242 -5.13 20.90 -9.00
C THR A 242 -5.36 22.17 -8.17
N ASP A 243 -4.27 22.87 -7.76
CA ASP A 243 -4.32 24.17 -7.09
C ASP A 243 -4.09 25.34 -8.06
#